data_7b5658f7e711c75451e9d38b3da9cf94
#
_entry.id   7b5658f7e711c75451e9d38b3da9cf94
#
_cell.length_a   1.000
_cell.length_b   1.000
_cell.length_c   1.000
_cell.angle_alpha   90.00
_cell.angle_beta   90.00
_cell.angle_gamma   90.00
#
_symmetry.space_group_name_H-M   'P 1'
#
loop_
_entity.id
_entity.type
_entity.pdbx_description
1 polymer ?
#
loop_
_entity_poly.entity_id
_entity_poly.type
_entity_poly.pdbx_seq_one_letter_code
_entity_poly.pdbx_strand_id
1 'polypeptide(L)'
;LLGIHDDNPYFDAKVEDGKNKIVISTAVAQKYNVGEGDVFVLNDEETDTKYAFDIVDIAQYSSSLYIFMDIDSMRELFHEGSDYYNIVFSDKDLSIPSGRLYATTTKEDVEEASGIFIKMMWPMIYMLLGCSVIIFCVVMYLMMKVMIDRSSFNISLIKIFGYRIKEIGKLYLRGNFYLVAAGALICIPLAKACMDAIYPMLVANVCSGMNLTFGWQ
;
A
#
# COMPACT_ATOMS: atom_id res chain seq x y z
N LEU A 1 -16.53 -15.65 4.06
CA LEU A 1 -17.56 -15.17 4.98
C LEU A 1 -17.10 -15.45 6.41
N LEU A 2 -17.23 -14.49 7.30
CA LEU A 2 -16.84 -14.58 8.70
C LEU A 2 -18.02 -14.17 9.58
N GLY A 3 -18.50 -15.08 10.44
CA GLY A 3 -19.52 -14.81 11.44
C GLY A 3 -18.90 -14.18 12.68
N ILE A 4 -19.35 -13.01 13.07
CA ILE A 4 -18.88 -12.29 14.25
C ILE A 4 -20.06 -11.83 15.10
N HIS A 5 -19.81 -11.60 16.41
CA HIS A 5 -20.75 -10.88 17.26
C HIS A 5 -20.52 -9.38 17.12
N ASP A 6 -21.55 -8.58 17.31
CA ASP A 6 -21.47 -7.10 17.21
C ASP A 6 -20.53 -6.49 18.27
N ASP A 7 -20.40 -7.12 19.42
CA ASP A 7 -19.55 -6.69 20.55
C ASP A 7 -18.12 -7.27 20.53
N ASN A 8 -17.67 -7.85 19.40
CA ASN A 8 -16.35 -8.43 19.29
C ASN A 8 -15.23 -7.36 19.38
N PRO A 9 -14.15 -7.61 20.14
CA PRO A 9 -13.06 -6.65 20.29
C PRO A 9 -11.99 -6.71 19.20
N TYR A 10 -12.06 -7.69 18.28
CA TYR A 10 -11.01 -7.96 17.28
C TYR A 10 -11.26 -7.33 15.92
N PHE A 11 -12.54 -7.07 15.60
CA PHE A 11 -12.93 -6.50 14.32
C PHE A 11 -13.75 -5.23 14.51
N ASP A 12 -13.35 -4.15 13.87
CA ASP A 12 -14.12 -2.90 13.81
C ASP A 12 -15.14 -2.99 12.66
N ALA A 13 -16.10 -3.88 12.83
CA ALA A 13 -17.20 -4.10 11.90
C ALA A 13 -18.48 -4.32 12.72
N LYS A 14 -19.48 -3.49 12.51
CA LYS A 14 -20.78 -3.60 13.16
C LYS A 14 -21.69 -4.43 12.30
N VAL A 15 -22.10 -5.59 12.80
CA VAL A 15 -23.00 -6.51 12.10
C VAL A 15 -24.41 -6.36 12.64
N GLU A 16 -25.40 -6.48 11.77
CA GLU A 16 -26.81 -6.46 12.14
C GLU A 16 -27.40 -7.86 11.99
N ASP A 17 -28.36 -8.19 12.87
CA ASP A 17 -29.13 -9.42 12.74
C ASP A 17 -29.85 -9.47 11.40
N GLY A 18 -29.77 -10.60 10.73
CA GLY A 18 -30.47 -10.85 9.48
C GLY A 18 -29.70 -11.77 8.53
N LYS A 19 -30.39 -12.79 8.02
CA LYS A 19 -29.79 -13.80 7.11
C LYS A 19 -29.29 -13.25 5.78
N ASN A 20 -29.69 -12.05 5.42
CA ASN A 20 -29.34 -11.44 4.15
C ASN A 20 -28.42 -10.22 4.33
N LYS A 21 -28.05 -9.85 5.55
CA LYS A 21 -27.28 -8.64 5.83
C LYS A 21 -25.81 -8.96 6.00
N ILE A 22 -24.98 -8.24 5.28
CA ILE A 22 -23.52 -8.39 5.36
C ILE A 22 -22.84 -7.03 5.46
N VAL A 23 -21.67 -7.03 6.09
CA VAL A 23 -20.71 -5.93 6.05
C VAL A 23 -19.50 -6.41 5.25
N ILE A 24 -19.11 -5.66 4.24
CA ILE A 24 -18.00 -6.03 3.36
C ILE A 24 -16.76 -5.21 3.68
N SER A 25 -15.57 -5.77 3.40
CA SER A 25 -14.33 -5.01 3.49
C SER A 25 -14.20 -4.03 2.32
N THR A 26 -13.46 -2.93 2.53
CA THR A 26 -13.11 -1.98 1.45
C THR A 26 -12.43 -2.68 0.27
N ALA A 27 -11.69 -3.77 0.52
CA ALA A 27 -11.10 -4.59 -0.52
C ALA A 27 -12.16 -5.27 -1.42
N VAL A 28 -13.24 -5.79 -0.84
CA VAL A 28 -14.36 -6.38 -1.59
C VAL A 28 -15.11 -5.31 -2.36
N ALA A 29 -15.43 -4.19 -1.71
CA ALA A 29 -16.13 -3.05 -2.32
C ALA A 29 -15.42 -2.56 -3.59
N GLN A 30 -14.10 -2.35 -3.52
CA GLN A 30 -13.31 -1.91 -4.67
C GLN A 30 -13.15 -2.97 -5.75
N LYS A 31 -12.89 -4.23 -5.35
CA LYS A 31 -12.67 -5.32 -6.31
C LYS A 31 -13.89 -5.61 -7.16
N TYR A 32 -15.06 -5.59 -6.55
CA TYR A 32 -16.33 -5.91 -7.21
C TYR A 32 -17.14 -4.68 -7.61
N ASN A 33 -16.64 -3.48 -7.26
CA ASN A 33 -17.29 -2.19 -7.53
C ASN A 33 -18.74 -2.15 -7.00
N VAL A 34 -18.90 -2.55 -5.73
CA VAL A 34 -20.16 -2.56 -4.99
C VAL A 34 -20.08 -1.63 -3.79
N GLY A 35 -21.22 -1.08 -3.38
CA GLY A 35 -21.34 -0.12 -2.28
C GLY A 35 -22.42 -0.50 -1.28
N GLU A 36 -22.61 0.36 -0.27
CA GLU A 36 -23.71 0.24 0.68
C GLU A 36 -25.07 0.30 -0.04
N GLY A 37 -25.96 -0.62 0.32
CA GLY A 37 -27.29 -0.75 -0.30
C GLY A 37 -27.34 -1.60 -1.56
N ASP A 38 -26.19 -2.03 -2.08
CA ASP A 38 -26.13 -2.97 -3.20
C ASP A 38 -26.35 -4.42 -2.73
N VAL A 39 -26.76 -5.27 -3.68
CA VAL A 39 -26.90 -6.70 -3.45
C VAL A 39 -25.64 -7.44 -3.90
N PHE A 40 -25.03 -8.17 -2.99
CA PHE A 40 -23.86 -9.00 -3.27
C PHE A 40 -24.24 -10.47 -3.35
N VAL A 41 -23.91 -11.14 -4.46
CA VAL A 41 -24.24 -12.56 -4.67
C VAL A 41 -23.00 -13.42 -4.50
N LEU A 42 -23.04 -14.30 -3.52
CA LEU A 42 -22.06 -15.36 -3.35
C LEU A 42 -22.57 -16.66 -3.98
N ASN A 43 -21.72 -17.30 -4.75
CA ASN A 43 -21.98 -18.62 -5.30
C ASN A 43 -21.17 -19.65 -4.51
N ASP A 44 -21.85 -20.62 -3.94
CA ASP A 44 -21.22 -21.78 -3.34
C ASP A 44 -21.00 -22.84 -4.43
N GLU A 45 -19.74 -23.08 -4.75
CA GLU A 45 -19.36 -24.01 -5.82
C GLU A 45 -19.61 -25.48 -5.45
N GLU A 46 -19.69 -25.81 -4.14
CA GLU A 46 -19.94 -27.19 -3.69
C GLU A 46 -21.41 -27.58 -3.82
N THR A 47 -22.31 -26.64 -3.47
CA THR A 47 -23.75 -26.89 -3.46
C THR A 47 -24.49 -26.28 -4.66
N ASP A 48 -23.78 -25.53 -5.54
CA ASP A 48 -24.33 -24.71 -6.64
C ASP A 48 -25.46 -23.76 -6.17
N THR A 49 -25.37 -23.34 -4.91
CA THR A 49 -26.37 -22.48 -4.28
C THR A 49 -25.89 -21.02 -4.36
N LYS A 50 -26.80 -20.12 -4.72
CA LYS A 50 -26.55 -18.67 -4.76
C LYS A 50 -27.19 -18.01 -3.57
N TYR A 51 -26.36 -17.33 -2.79
CA TYR A 51 -26.80 -16.52 -1.66
C TYR A 51 -26.75 -15.05 -2.06
N ALA A 52 -27.87 -14.36 -1.95
CA ALA A 52 -27.96 -12.93 -2.18
C ALA A 52 -28.00 -12.19 -0.85
N PHE A 53 -27.07 -11.24 -0.67
CA PHE A 53 -26.91 -10.47 0.55
C PHE A 53 -27.01 -8.99 0.26
N ASP A 54 -27.63 -8.25 1.18
CA ASP A 54 -27.71 -6.80 1.17
C ASP A 54 -26.50 -6.23 1.93
N ILE A 55 -25.74 -5.35 1.28
CA ILE A 55 -24.58 -4.69 1.89
C ILE A 55 -25.09 -3.57 2.80
N VAL A 56 -24.90 -3.73 4.11
CA VAL A 56 -25.36 -2.75 5.11
C VAL A 56 -24.28 -1.69 5.38
N ASP A 57 -23.01 -2.09 5.40
CA ASP A 57 -21.90 -1.19 5.73
C ASP A 57 -20.60 -1.70 5.08
N ILE A 58 -19.58 -0.82 5.03
CA ILE A 58 -18.25 -1.13 4.49
C ILE A 58 -17.19 -0.91 5.55
N ALA A 59 -16.64 -1.99 6.10
CA ALA A 59 -15.59 -1.95 7.09
C ALA A 59 -14.21 -1.72 6.45
N GLN A 60 -13.37 -0.90 7.10
CA GLN A 60 -12.05 -0.49 6.60
C GLN A 60 -11.01 -1.62 6.74
N TYR A 61 -11.09 -2.64 5.90
CA TYR A 61 -10.10 -3.70 5.79
C TYR A 61 -9.61 -3.84 4.35
N SER A 62 -8.32 -3.61 4.16
CA SER A 62 -7.68 -3.62 2.83
C SER A 62 -6.80 -4.84 2.58
N SER A 63 -6.43 -5.58 3.63
CA SER A 63 -5.47 -6.69 3.53
C SER A 63 -6.07 -7.98 2.99
N SER A 64 -7.39 -8.15 3.06
CA SER A 64 -8.08 -9.36 2.64
C SER A 64 -9.54 -9.10 2.25
N LEU A 65 -10.09 -10.01 1.47
CA LEU A 65 -11.48 -9.97 1.05
C LEU A 65 -12.38 -10.53 2.16
N TYR A 66 -12.62 -9.72 3.20
CA TYR A 66 -13.50 -10.09 4.29
C TYR A 66 -14.95 -9.72 3.99
N ILE A 67 -15.85 -10.61 4.36
CA ILE A 67 -17.29 -10.39 4.39
C ILE A 67 -17.75 -10.81 5.78
N PHE A 68 -18.31 -9.89 6.54
CA PHE A 68 -18.76 -10.10 7.91
C PHE A 68 -20.28 -10.27 7.94
N MET A 69 -20.75 -11.14 8.79
CA MET A 69 -22.15 -11.39 9.04
C MET A 69 -22.35 -11.68 10.53
N ASP A 70 -23.56 -11.44 11.04
CA ASP A 70 -23.90 -11.88 12.38
C ASP A 70 -23.78 -13.40 12.50
N ILE A 71 -23.12 -13.87 13.57
CA ILE A 71 -22.78 -15.30 13.73
C ILE A 71 -24.01 -16.17 13.88
N ASP A 72 -25.05 -15.70 14.57
CA ASP A 72 -26.27 -16.50 14.78
C ASP A 72 -27.10 -16.57 13.49
N SER A 73 -27.17 -15.46 12.75
CA SER A 73 -27.76 -15.44 11.42
C SER A 73 -27.02 -16.34 10.43
N MET A 74 -25.68 -16.39 10.53
CA MET A 74 -24.84 -17.27 9.70
C MET A 74 -25.08 -18.76 10.01
N ARG A 75 -25.15 -19.13 11.31
CA ARG A 75 -25.45 -20.49 11.74
C ARG A 75 -26.81 -20.95 11.25
N GLU A 76 -27.81 -20.11 11.33
CA GLU A 76 -29.14 -20.40 10.79
C GLU A 76 -29.14 -20.57 9.27
N LEU A 77 -28.37 -19.75 8.54
CA LEU A 77 -28.28 -19.81 7.08
C LEU A 77 -27.64 -21.12 6.62
N PHE A 78 -26.58 -21.57 7.29
CA PHE A 78 -25.86 -22.80 6.95
C PHE A 78 -26.34 -24.02 7.71
N HIS A 79 -27.41 -23.91 8.48
CA HIS A 79 -28.01 -25.01 9.28
C HIS A 79 -27.06 -25.64 10.29
N GLU A 80 -26.17 -24.82 10.86
CA GLU A 80 -25.21 -25.22 11.88
C GLU A 80 -25.80 -25.07 13.31
N GLY A 81 -25.21 -25.82 14.26
CA GLY A 81 -25.62 -25.70 15.66
C GLY A 81 -25.27 -24.38 16.30
N SER A 82 -26.02 -23.96 17.31
CA SER A 82 -25.77 -22.71 18.05
C SER A 82 -24.37 -22.60 18.69
N ASP A 83 -23.73 -23.72 18.94
CA ASP A 83 -22.38 -23.81 19.54
C ASP A 83 -21.28 -24.06 18.48
N TYR A 84 -21.62 -24.01 17.20
CA TYR A 84 -20.64 -24.23 16.15
C TYR A 84 -19.75 -23.01 15.95
N TYR A 85 -18.43 -23.24 16.01
CA TYR A 85 -17.41 -22.28 15.59
C TYR A 85 -16.16 -23.03 15.12
N ASN A 86 -15.50 -22.49 14.14
CA ASN A 86 -14.29 -23.07 13.52
C ASN A 86 -13.05 -22.17 13.68
N ILE A 87 -13.22 -20.94 14.14
CA ILE A 87 -12.13 -20.00 14.41
C ILE A 87 -12.32 -19.41 15.80
N VAL A 88 -11.24 -19.31 16.56
CA VAL A 88 -11.21 -18.68 17.88
C VAL A 88 -10.09 -17.65 17.92
N PHE A 89 -10.42 -16.43 18.32
CA PHE A 89 -9.45 -15.38 18.60
C PHE A 89 -9.26 -15.23 20.12
N SER A 90 -8.04 -15.13 20.56
CA SER A 90 -7.71 -14.96 22.00
C SER A 90 -6.44 -14.17 22.18
N ASP A 91 -6.40 -13.33 23.22
CA ASP A 91 -5.19 -12.61 23.66
C ASP A 91 -4.26 -13.49 24.49
N LYS A 92 -4.68 -14.71 24.83
CA LYS A 92 -3.94 -15.65 25.66
C LYS A 92 -3.82 -16.99 24.98
N ASP A 93 -2.75 -17.70 25.31
CA ASP A 93 -2.58 -19.08 24.84
C ASP A 93 -3.73 -19.95 25.27
N LEU A 94 -4.36 -20.61 24.31
CA LEU A 94 -5.45 -21.54 24.54
C LEU A 94 -4.91 -22.96 24.53
N SER A 95 -5.20 -23.73 25.58
CA SER A 95 -4.89 -25.16 25.66
C SER A 95 -5.92 -25.98 24.87
N ILE A 96 -5.86 -25.91 23.54
CA ILE A 96 -6.73 -26.68 22.66
C ILE A 96 -6.05 -28.02 22.37
N PRO A 97 -6.75 -29.19 22.51
CA PRO A 97 -6.20 -30.49 22.15
C PRO A 97 -5.76 -30.52 20.68
N SER A 98 -4.56 -31.00 20.41
CA SER A 98 -3.95 -31.04 19.06
C SER A 98 -4.79 -31.74 18.00
N GLY A 99 -5.68 -32.66 18.41
CA GLY A 99 -6.59 -33.34 17.48
C GLY A 99 -7.77 -32.50 16.99
N ARG A 100 -7.98 -31.29 17.55
CA ARG A 100 -9.00 -30.32 17.13
C ARG A 100 -8.43 -29.03 16.58
N LEU A 101 -7.10 -28.93 16.54
CA LEU A 101 -6.41 -27.74 16.08
C LEU A 101 -5.86 -27.98 14.68
N TYR A 102 -6.39 -27.25 13.71
CA TYR A 102 -5.93 -27.31 12.34
C TYR A 102 -4.69 -26.43 12.12
N ALA A 103 -4.76 -25.20 12.58
CA ALA A 103 -3.66 -24.25 12.50
C ALA A 103 -3.75 -23.21 13.65
N THR A 104 -2.61 -22.76 14.10
CA THR A 104 -2.49 -21.63 15.04
C THR A 104 -1.64 -20.56 14.37
N THR A 105 -2.11 -19.34 14.40
CA THR A 105 -1.34 -18.17 13.94
C THR A 105 -1.18 -17.24 15.12
N THR A 106 0.06 -17.02 15.53
CA THR A 106 0.39 -16.09 16.63
C THR A 106 0.68 -14.70 16.06
N LYS A 107 0.68 -13.71 16.93
CA LYS A 107 1.09 -12.34 16.58
C LYS A 107 2.53 -12.32 16.07
N GLU A 108 3.40 -13.10 16.72
CA GLU A 108 4.80 -13.26 16.33
C GLU A 108 4.94 -13.82 14.92
N ASP A 109 4.13 -14.80 14.53
CA ASP A 109 4.15 -15.39 13.18
C ASP A 109 3.79 -14.34 12.11
N VAL A 110 2.81 -13.48 12.41
CA VAL A 110 2.40 -12.39 11.51
C VAL A 110 3.49 -11.31 11.42
N GLU A 111 4.09 -10.94 12.55
CA GLU A 111 5.20 -9.98 12.59
C GLU A 111 6.43 -10.51 11.87
N GLU A 112 6.76 -11.79 12.05
CA GLU A 112 7.87 -12.43 11.36
C GLU A 112 7.63 -12.51 9.85
N ALA A 113 6.45 -12.93 9.41
CA ALA A 113 6.08 -12.98 8.00
C ALA A 113 6.15 -11.59 7.34
N SER A 114 5.63 -10.57 8.02
CA SER A 114 5.72 -9.17 7.56
C SER A 114 7.17 -8.69 7.53
N GLY A 115 7.98 -9.05 8.53
CA GLY A 115 9.40 -8.72 8.61
C GLY A 115 10.23 -9.36 7.50
N ILE A 116 9.93 -10.60 7.13
CA ILE A 116 10.58 -11.31 6.01
C ILE A 116 10.28 -10.59 4.70
N PHE A 117 9.03 -10.21 4.46
CA PHE A 117 8.63 -9.47 3.26
C PHE A 117 9.39 -8.12 3.16
N ILE A 118 9.45 -7.35 4.23
CA ILE A 118 10.21 -6.11 4.28
C ILE A 118 11.69 -6.34 4.01
N LYS A 119 12.31 -7.36 4.64
CA LYS A 119 13.71 -7.71 4.43
C LYS A 119 14.01 -8.08 2.98
N MET A 120 13.11 -8.77 2.29
CA MET A 120 13.24 -9.09 0.88
C MET A 120 13.14 -7.86 -0.03
N MET A 121 12.37 -6.83 0.37
CA MET A 121 12.23 -5.58 -0.38
C MET A 121 13.45 -4.65 -0.26
N TRP A 122 14.18 -4.69 0.85
CA TRP A 122 15.32 -3.80 1.10
C TRP A 122 16.42 -3.84 0.02
N PRO A 123 16.93 -5.00 -0.42
CA PRO A 123 17.93 -5.07 -1.48
C PRO A 123 17.46 -4.44 -2.79
N MET A 124 16.18 -4.61 -3.13
CA MET A 124 15.57 -4.04 -4.33
C MET A 124 15.53 -2.51 -4.25
N ILE A 125 15.17 -1.95 -3.09
CA ILE A 125 15.17 -0.51 -2.84
C ILE A 125 16.58 0.06 -2.94
N TYR A 126 17.59 -0.58 -2.33
CA TYR A 126 18.98 -0.12 -2.42
C TYR A 126 19.54 -0.18 -3.85
N MET A 127 19.19 -1.23 -4.61
CA MET A 127 19.59 -1.34 -6.01
C MET A 127 19.00 -0.17 -6.84
N LEU A 128 17.73 0.12 -6.66
CA LEU A 128 17.04 1.21 -7.35
C LEU A 128 17.62 2.58 -6.98
N LEU A 129 17.89 2.79 -5.71
CA LEU A 129 18.53 4.00 -5.21
C LEU A 129 19.95 4.16 -5.76
N GLY A 130 20.74 3.09 -5.80
CA GLY A 130 22.07 3.07 -6.38
C GLY A 130 22.06 3.42 -7.87
N CYS A 131 21.19 2.82 -8.66
CA CYS A 131 21.01 3.15 -10.07
C CYS A 131 20.62 4.63 -10.26
N SER A 132 19.72 5.16 -9.42
CA SER A 132 19.31 6.56 -9.47
C SER A 132 20.48 7.51 -9.23
N VAL A 133 21.31 7.23 -8.25
CA VAL A 133 22.52 8.04 -7.96
C VAL A 133 23.51 8.00 -9.13
N ILE A 134 23.72 6.83 -9.74
CA ILE A 134 24.62 6.71 -10.90
C ILE A 134 24.10 7.55 -12.07
N ILE A 135 22.82 7.43 -12.40
CA ILE A 135 22.18 8.20 -13.48
C ILE A 135 22.32 9.71 -13.18
N PHE A 136 22.05 10.13 -11.95
CA PHE A 136 22.20 11.52 -11.53
C PHE A 136 23.65 12.04 -11.74
N CYS A 137 24.65 11.26 -11.33
CA CYS A 137 26.07 11.61 -11.51
C CYS A 137 26.44 11.74 -13.01
N VAL A 138 25.97 10.82 -13.86
CA VAL A 138 26.21 10.87 -15.29
C VAL A 138 25.56 12.10 -15.93
N VAL A 139 24.30 12.39 -15.60
CA VAL A 139 23.60 13.57 -16.11
C VAL A 139 24.30 14.85 -15.65
N MET A 140 24.69 14.95 -14.39
CA MET A 140 25.43 16.11 -13.85
C MET A 140 26.76 16.29 -14.58
N TYR A 141 27.50 15.21 -14.81
CA TYR A 141 28.76 15.26 -15.56
C TYR A 141 28.53 15.77 -17.00
N LEU A 142 27.53 15.23 -17.71
CA LEU A 142 27.21 15.63 -19.06
C LEU A 142 26.79 17.11 -19.12
N MET A 143 25.94 17.56 -18.19
CA MET A 143 25.52 18.97 -18.11
C MET A 143 26.70 19.89 -17.88
N MET A 144 27.60 19.55 -16.97
CA MET A 144 28.82 20.35 -16.74
C MET A 144 29.72 20.39 -17.97
N LYS A 145 29.91 19.25 -18.65
CA LYS A 145 30.71 19.19 -19.89
C LYS A 145 30.12 20.08 -20.98
N VAL A 146 28.83 19.97 -21.26
CA VAL A 146 28.15 20.80 -22.26
C VAL A 146 28.23 22.28 -21.92
N MET A 147 28.10 22.64 -20.63
CA MET A 147 28.20 24.03 -20.16
C MET A 147 29.61 24.59 -20.40
N ILE A 148 30.65 23.82 -20.07
CA ILE A 148 32.05 24.24 -20.29
C ILE A 148 32.33 24.37 -21.79
N ASP A 149 31.91 23.42 -22.61
CA ASP A 149 32.14 23.44 -24.05
C ASP A 149 31.46 24.65 -24.73
N ARG A 150 30.23 24.98 -24.34
CA ARG A 150 29.49 26.14 -24.84
C ARG A 150 30.06 27.46 -24.33
N SER A 151 30.64 27.49 -23.12
CA SER A 151 31.20 28.67 -22.49
C SER A 151 32.69 28.87 -22.73
N SER A 152 33.35 27.99 -23.48
CA SER A 152 34.79 27.99 -23.71
C SER A 152 35.30 29.30 -24.28
N PHE A 153 34.58 29.91 -25.22
CA PHE A 153 34.88 31.21 -25.78
C PHE A 153 34.78 32.34 -24.73
N ASN A 154 33.70 32.37 -23.96
CA ASN A 154 33.47 33.35 -22.90
C ASN A 154 34.47 33.21 -21.76
N ILE A 155 34.84 31.98 -21.42
CA ILE A 155 35.87 31.65 -20.41
C ILE A 155 37.24 32.15 -20.87
N SER A 156 37.57 31.99 -22.17
CA SER A 156 38.82 32.49 -22.75
C SER A 156 38.87 34.04 -22.72
N LEU A 157 37.75 34.68 -23.01
CA LEU A 157 37.63 36.14 -22.96
C LEU A 157 37.84 36.70 -21.53
N ILE A 158 37.19 36.08 -20.52
CA ILE A 158 37.31 36.45 -19.11
C ILE A 158 38.75 36.22 -18.61
N LYS A 159 39.45 35.20 -19.12
CA LYS A 159 40.84 34.94 -18.79
C LYS A 159 41.77 36.04 -19.29
N ILE A 160 41.47 36.65 -20.46
CA ILE A 160 42.24 37.81 -20.99
C ILE A 160 42.10 39.03 -20.06
N PHE A 161 40.96 39.22 -19.38
CA PHE A 161 40.71 40.24 -18.38
C PHE A 161 41.38 39.99 -17.03
N GLY A 162 42.18 38.92 -16.87
CA GLY A 162 43.02 38.66 -15.70
C GLY A 162 42.33 37.87 -14.56
N TYR A 163 41.13 37.34 -14.78
CA TYR A 163 40.49 36.51 -13.79
C TYR A 163 41.15 35.13 -13.65
N ARG A 164 41.29 34.66 -12.38
CA ARG A 164 41.88 33.36 -12.10
C ARG A 164 40.88 32.21 -12.41
N ILE A 165 41.40 31.11 -12.93
CA ILE A 165 40.59 29.90 -13.27
C ILE A 165 39.74 29.42 -12.09
N LYS A 166 40.24 29.55 -10.86
CA LYS A 166 39.49 29.19 -9.64
C LYS A 166 38.27 30.06 -9.39
N GLU A 167 38.34 31.34 -9.75
CA GLU A 167 37.23 32.30 -9.59
C GLU A 167 36.11 32.03 -10.62
N ILE A 168 36.52 31.75 -11.84
CA ILE A 168 35.63 31.36 -12.92
C ILE A 168 34.90 30.05 -12.57
N GLY A 169 35.64 29.04 -12.12
CA GLY A 169 35.05 27.75 -11.68
C GLY A 169 34.03 27.94 -10.54
N LYS A 170 34.34 28.81 -9.56
CA LYS A 170 33.44 29.08 -8.44
C LYS A 170 32.13 29.76 -8.88
N LEU A 171 32.20 30.65 -9.86
CA LEU A 171 31.04 31.33 -10.42
C LEU A 171 30.11 30.37 -11.15
N TYR A 172 30.68 29.48 -11.99
CA TYR A 172 29.93 28.48 -12.72
C TYR A 172 29.35 27.40 -11.79
N LEU A 173 30.11 26.94 -10.78
CA LEU A 173 29.60 25.97 -9.81
C LEU A 173 28.44 26.55 -8.97
N ARG A 174 28.53 27.79 -8.54
CA ARG A 174 27.43 28.44 -7.79
C ARG A 174 26.18 28.59 -8.63
N GLY A 175 26.31 29.01 -9.90
CA GLY A 175 25.17 29.13 -10.80
C GLY A 175 24.47 27.78 -11.00
N ASN A 176 25.25 26.73 -11.22
CA ASN A 176 24.72 25.39 -11.40
C ASN A 176 24.06 24.83 -10.12
N PHE A 177 24.64 25.14 -8.95
CA PHE A 177 24.05 24.72 -7.67
C PHE A 177 22.66 25.33 -7.44
N TYR A 178 22.46 26.60 -7.72
CA TYR A 178 21.15 27.25 -7.61
C TYR A 178 20.13 26.66 -8.60
N LEU A 179 20.56 26.36 -9.82
CA LEU A 179 19.71 25.75 -10.83
C LEU A 179 19.25 24.35 -10.39
N VAL A 180 20.18 23.54 -9.89
CA VAL A 180 19.89 22.17 -9.39
C VAL A 180 18.98 22.23 -8.15
N ALA A 181 19.25 23.16 -7.22
CA ALA A 181 18.42 23.34 -6.03
C ALA A 181 16.99 23.78 -6.38
N ALA A 182 16.84 24.74 -7.29
CA ALA A 182 15.52 25.14 -7.79
C ALA A 182 14.79 24.01 -8.53
N GLY A 183 15.51 23.27 -9.37
CA GLY A 183 14.99 22.09 -10.05
C GLY A 183 14.51 21.01 -9.06
N ALA A 184 15.31 20.70 -8.04
CA ALA A 184 14.92 19.74 -7.01
C ALA A 184 13.65 20.17 -6.26
N LEU A 185 13.55 21.46 -5.93
CA LEU A 185 12.40 22.01 -5.21
C LEU A 185 11.09 21.93 -6.02
N ILE A 186 11.19 21.98 -7.34
CA ILE A 186 10.05 21.78 -8.25
C ILE A 186 9.79 20.29 -8.49
N CYS A 187 10.84 19.47 -8.66
CA CYS A 187 10.70 18.05 -8.99
C CYS A 187 10.14 17.22 -7.83
N ILE A 188 10.42 17.58 -6.58
CA ILE A 188 9.90 16.83 -5.41
C ILE A 188 8.36 16.84 -5.37
N PRO A 189 7.65 17.98 -5.41
CA PRO A 189 6.20 17.98 -5.43
C PRO A 189 5.61 17.36 -6.72
N LEU A 190 6.30 17.54 -7.85
CA LEU A 190 5.89 16.91 -9.10
C LEU A 190 6.00 15.39 -9.04
N ALA A 191 7.09 14.86 -8.50
CA ALA A 191 7.28 13.42 -8.28
C ALA A 191 6.18 12.85 -7.36
N LYS A 192 5.85 13.59 -6.27
CA LYS A 192 4.74 13.21 -5.40
C LYS A 192 3.41 13.15 -6.16
N ALA A 193 3.08 14.18 -6.91
CA ALA A 193 1.84 14.23 -7.68
C ALA A 193 1.77 13.07 -8.72
N CYS A 194 2.89 12.74 -9.35
CA CYS A 194 2.98 11.57 -10.24
C CYS A 194 2.77 10.26 -9.49
N MET A 195 3.36 10.12 -8.31
CA MET A 195 3.15 8.93 -7.47
C MET A 195 1.69 8.80 -7.04
N ASP A 196 1.09 9.87 -6.55
CA ASP A 196 -0.33 9.88 -6.14
C ASP A 196 -1.29 9.53 -7.30
N ALA A 197 -0.91 9.84 -8.54
CA ALA A 197 -1.69 9.51 -9.73
C ALA A 197 -1.49 8.06 -10.23
N ILE A 198 -0.24 7.57 -10.20
CA ILE A 198 0.13 6.28 -10.80
C ILE A 198 -0.01 5.13 -9.80
N TYR A 199 0.30 5.39 -8.52
CA TYR A 199 0.33 4.36 -7.48
C TYR A 199 -1.02 3.65 -7.29
N PRO A 200 -2.18 4.33 -7.25
CA PRO A 200 -3.48 3.68 -7.17
C PRO A 200 -3.71 2.69 -8.31
N MET A 201 -3.29 3.05 -9.52
CA MET A 201 -3.46 2.22 -10.71
C MET A 201 -2.59 0.95 -10.67
N LEU A 202 -1.38 1.05 -10.12
CA LEU A 202 -0.48 -0.09 -9.95
C LEU A 202 -0.92 -1.02 -8.82
N VAL A 203 -1.39 -0.46 -7.71
CA VAL A 203 -1.71 -1.21 -6.49
C VAL A 203 -3.14 -1.76 -6.50
N ALA A 204 -4.06 -1.16 -7.25
CA ALA A 204 -5.44 -1.62 -7.37
C ALA A 204 -5.58 -3.10 -7.77
N ASN A 205 -4.62 -3.62 -8.53
CA ASN A 205 -4.58 -5.03 -8.92
C ASN A 205 -3.96 -5.96 -7.87
N VAL A 206 -3.24 -5.41 -6.88
CA VAL A 206 -2.50 -6.18 -5.87
C VAL A 206 -3.15 -6.08 -4.50
N CYS A 207 -3.56 -4.88 -4.12
CA CYS A 207 -4.18 -4.59 -2.82
C CYS A 207 -5.35 -3.62 -3.02
N SER A 208 -6.52 -4.15 -3.28
CA SER A 208 -7.75 -3.35 -3.34
C SER A 208 -8.10 -2.84 -1.94
N GLY A 209 -8.48 -1.58 -1.81
CA GLY A 209 -8.99 -1.01 -0.56
C GLY A 209 -7.96 -0.35 0.36
N MET A 210 -6.68 -0.27 -0.02
CA MET A 210 -5.70 0.50 0.75
C MET A 210 -5.93 2.01 0.60
N ASN A 211 -5.81 2.74 1.71
CA ASN A 211 -5.75 4.19 1.66
C ASN A 211 -4.36 4.61 1.14
N LEU A 212 -4.34 5.09 -0.11
CA LEU A 212 -3.13 5.36 -0.88
C LEU A 212 -2.65 6.80 -0.78
N THR A 213 -3.22 7.61 0.11
CA THR A 213 -2.78 8.99 0.30
C THR A 213 -1.47 9.03 1.08
N PHE A 214 -0.39 9.45 0.41
CA PHE A 214 0.89 9.72 1.08
C PHE A 214 0.77 11.00 1.91
N GLY A 215 0.73 10.86 3.24
CA GLY A 215 0.90 11.98 4.16
C GLY A 215 2.34 12.54 4.09
N TRP A 216 2.49 13.85 4.22
CA TRP A 216 3.78 14.46 4.52
C TRP A 216 4.08 14.18 6.01
N GLN A 217 4.94 13.20 6.31
CA GLN A 217 5.55 13.04 7.63
C GLN A 217 6.92 13.70 7.64
#